data_aec6b4472a5d52e9e24310bf1ac57924
#
_entry.id   aec6b4472a5d52e9e24310bf1ac57924
#
_cell.length_a   1.000
_cell.length_b   1.000
_cell.length_c   1.000
_cell.angle_alpha   90.00
_cell.angle_beta   90.00
_cell.angle_gamma   90.00
#
_symmetry.space_group_name_H-M   'P 1'
#
loop_
_entity.id
_entity.type
_entity.pdbx_description
1 polymer ?
#
loop_
_entity_poly.entity_id
_entity_poly.type
_entity_poly.pdbx_seq_one_letter_code
_entity_poly.pdbx_strand_id
1 'polypeptide(L)'
;MDTWTQWTLFGQAVILTMIQLGGLGFMTVITLVSFALHRRIGLSERLIMVSTLNLNDMDGVVRVVRHALIGTFAMETAGAVLMSVCLIPEFGFLKGTWHAVFHAVSSFCNAGFDLLGGRFGAFSSLAGYNDNPLMLGTTAALIVVGGLGFFVWEDIVDKRCWSRLSVYSKMVLLITAVLIVGGALFFLMEEFDNPATLGDMPLW
;
A
#
# COMPACT_ATOMS: atom_id res chain seq x y z
N MET A 1 5.52 -7.44 -17.04
CA MET A 1 4.72 -8.68 -16.90
C MET A 1 3.29 -8.26 -16.67
N ASP A 2 2.36 -8.60 -17.57
CA ASP A 2 0.95 -8.24 -17.41
C ASP A 2 0.24 -9.34 -16.63
N THR A 3 -0.26 -8.99 -15.45
CA THR A 3 -0.83 -9.98 -14.52
C THR A 3 -2.17 -10.54 -15.03
N TRP A 4 -2.94 -9.75 -15.77
CA TRP A 4 -4.23 -10.20 -16.30
C TRP A 4 -4.07 -11.21 -17.43
N THR A 5 -3.22 -10.94 -18.42
CA THR A 5 -3.09 -11.76 -19.63
C THR A 5 -2.29 -13.04 -19.41
N GLN A 6 -1.34 -13.03 -18.46
CA GLN A 6 -0.38 -14.14 -18.27
C GLN A 6 -0.81 -15.13 -17.18
N TRP A 7 -1.68 -14.75 -16.25
CA TRP A 7 -2.02 -15.57 -15.09
C TRP A 7 -3.51 -15.87 -14.99
N THR A 8 -3.80 -17.13 -14.69
CA THR A 8 -5.16 -17.57 -14.34
C THR A 8 -5.59 -16.97 -12.99
N LEU A 9 -6.88 -17.02 -12.67
CA LEU A 9 -7.40 -16.57 -11.38
C LEU A 9 -6.64 -17.19 -10.19
N PHE A 10 -6.26 -18.47 -10.29
CA PHE A 10 -5.44 -19.13 -9.27
C PHE A 10 -4.04 -18.49 -9.16
N GLY A 11 -3.39 -18.24 -10.31
CA GLY A 11 -2.09 -17.55 -10.33
C GLY A 11 -2.16 -16.14 -9.74
N GLN A 12 -3.22 -15.38 -10.06
CA GLN A 12 -3.47 -14.06 -9.47
C GLN A 12 -3.66 -14.14 -7.95
N ALA A 13 -4.38 -15.14 -7.44
CA ALA A 13 -4.55 -15.35 -6.01
C ALA A 13 -3.22 -15.69 -5.30
N VAL A 14 -2.37 -16.49 -5.94
CA VAL A 14 -1.02 -16.78 -5.43
C VAL A 14 -0.17 -15.51 -5.40
N ILE A 15 -0.17 -14.72 -6.48
CA ILE A 15 0.55 -13.44 -6.54
C ILE A 15 0.06 -12.49 -5.43
N LEU A 16 -1.26 -12.33 -5.28
CA LEU A 16 -1.83 -11.51 -4.22
C LEU A 16 -1.37 -11.94 -2.83
N THR A 17 -1.38 -13.26 -2.57
CA THR A 17 -0.90 -13.82 -1.30
C THR A 17 0.58 -13.50 -1.08
N MET A 18 1.41 -13.64 -2.11
CA MET A 18 2.83 -13.31 -2.02
C MET A 18 3.08 -11.81 -1.81
N ILE A 19 2.30 -10.94 -2.47
CA ILE A 19 2.34 -9.48 -2.24
C ILE A 19 2.01 -9.18 -0.78
N GLN A 20 0.92 -9.77 -0.25
CA GLN A 20 0.50 -9.56 1.13
C GLN A 20 1.56 -10.03 2.14
N LEU A 21 2.12 -11.22 1.94
CA LEU A 21 3.19 -11.76 2.79
C LEU A 21 4.46 -10.89 2.73
N GLY A 22 4.82 -10.42 1.54
CA GLY A 22 5.97 -9.53 1.33
C GLY A 22 5.77 -8.15 1.94
N GLY A 23 4.60 -7.54 1.72
CA GLY A 23 4.27 -6.20 2.23
C GLY A 23 4.15 -6.13 3.75
N LEU A 24 3.61 -7.17 4.37
CA LEU A 24 3.57 -7.28 5.84
C LEU A 24 4.95 -7.54 6.46
N GLY A 25 5.90 -8.01 5.66
CA GLY A 25 7.21 -8.42 6.14
C GLY A 25 7.21 -9.79 6.83
N PHE A 26 8.30 -10.51 6.64
CA PHE A 26 8.46 -11.89 7.11
C PHE A 26 8.22 -12.05 8.61
N MET A 27 8.66 -11.09 9.43
CA MET A 27 8.50 -11.15 10.89
C MET A 27 7.06 -11.00 11.36
N THR A 28 6.28 -10.17 10.68
CA THR A 28 4.86 -10.00 10.97
C THR A 28 4.09 -11.29 10.66
N VAL A 29 4.46 -11.98 9.58
CA VAL A 29 3.89 -13.27 9.19
C VAL A 29 4.20 -14.36 10.24
N ILE A 30 5.45 -14.46 10.69
CA ILE A 30 5.83 -15.40 11.77
C ILE A 30 5.01 -15.13 13.03
N THR A 31 4.85 -13.86 13.38
CA THR A 31 4.04 -13.47 14.54
C THR A 31 2.58 -13.87 14.38
N LEU A 32 2.00 -13.64 13.19
CA LEU A 32 0.63 -14.04 12.87
C LEU A 32 0.46 -15.58 13.01
N VAL A 33 1.37 -16.35 12.45
CA VAL A 33 1.37 -17.82 12.54
C VAL A 33 1.50 -18.27 13.99
N SER A 34 2.39 -17.66 14.77
CA SER A 34 2.57 -17.95 16.21
C SER A 34 1.29 -17.67 17.00
N PHE A 35 0.59 -16.57 16.69
CA PHE A 35 -0.72 -16.28 17.28
C PHE A 35 -1.79 -17.28 16.88
N ALA A 36 -1.89 -17.63 15.60
CA ALA A 36 -2.88 -18.58 15.09
C ALA A 36 -2.70 -19.96 15.71
N LEU A 37 -1.46 -20.37 15.98
CA LEU A 37 -1.13 -21.64 16.62
C LEU A 37 -1.21 -21.58 18.16
N HIS A 38 -1.64 -20.47 18.74
CA HIS A 38 -1.67 -20.25 20.21
C HIS A 38 -0.33 -20.54 20.90
N ARG A 39 0.79 -20.46 20.18
CA ARG A 39 2.13 -20.63 20.74
C ARG A 39 2.59 -19.35 21.42
N ARG A 40 3.24 -19.50 22.59
CA ARG A 40 3.92 -18.37 23.24
C ARG A 40 5.16 -18.02 22.44
N ILE A 41 5.24 -16.77 22.00
CA ILE A 41 6.41 -16.26 21.29
C ILE A 41 7.62 -16.31 22.21
N GLY A 42 8.65 -17.06 21.82
CA GLY A 42 9.87 -17.24 22.58
C GLY A 42 10.73 -15.97 22.65
N LEU A 43 11.67 -15.93 23.58
CA LEU A 43 12.59 -14.80 23.74
C LEU A 43 13.42 -14.51 22.48
N SER A 44 13.87 -15.56 21.79
CA SER A 44 14.64 -15.44 20.54
C SER A 44 13.83 -14.80 19.43
N GLU A 45 12.56 -15.19 19.27
CA GLU A 45 11.65 -14.63 18.27
C GLU A 45 11.35 -13.15 18.57
N ARG A 46 11.18 -12.79 19.84
CA ARG A 46 11.00 -11.40 20.28
C ARG A 46 12.23 -10.54 19.98
N LEU A 47 13.43 -11.05 20.23
CA LEU A 47 14.69 -10.35 19.93
C LEU A 47 14.84 -10.05 18.44
N ILE A 48 14.51 -11.01 17.59
CA ILE A 48 14.53 -10.83 16.14
C ILE A 48 13.50 -9.77 15.71
N MET A 49 12.28 -9.79 16.29
CA MET A 49 11.25 -8.77 16.02
C MET A 49 11.69 -7.37 16.45
N VAL A 50 12.28 -7.22 17.62
CA VAL A 50 12.83 -5.95 18.12
C VAL A 50 13.86 -5.39 17.14
N SER A 51 14.78 -6.23 16.66
CA SER A 51 15.81 -5.82 15.71
C SER A 51 15.25 -5.46 14.34
N THR A 52 14.25 -6.21 13.86
CA THR A 52 13.65 -6.01 12.53
C THR A 52 12.72 -4.80 12.49
N LEU A 53 11.98 -4.56 13.58
CA LEU A 53 11.04 -3.43 13.70
C LEU A 53 11.69 -2.18 14.33
N ASN A 54 12.99 -2.27 14.65
CA ASN A 54 13.76 -1.18 15.26
C ASN A 54 13.15 -0.63 16.56
N LEU A 55 12.58 -1.51 17.39
CA LEU A 55 11.92 -1.16 18.64
C LEU A 55 12.91 -1.19 19.81
N ASN A 56 12.70 -0.29 20.78
CA ASN A 56 13.57 -0.20 21.95
C ASN A 56 13.16 -1.13 23.10
N ASP A 57 11.98 -1.76 23.02
CA ASP A 57 11.41 -2.53 24.14
C ASP A 57 10.78 -3.85 23.67
N MET A 58 11.03 -4.93 24.42
CA MET A 58 10.54 -6.27 24.10
C MET A 58 9.04 -6.48 24.44
N ASP A 59 8.50 -5.70 25.37
CA ASP A 59 7.14 -5.91 25.86
C ASP A 59 6.04 -5.34 24.95
N GLY A 60 6.38 -4.39 24.08
CA GLY A 60 5.46 -3.76 23.13
C GLY A 60 5.33 -4.42 21.77
N VAL A 61 6.29 -5.28 21.37
CA VAL A 61 6.40 -5.83 20.00
C VAL A 61 5.14 -6.50 19.50
N VAL A 62 4.52 -7.33 20.32
CA VAL A 62 3.29 -8.07 19.97
C VAL A 62 2.12 -7.12 19.72
N ARG A 63 2.04 -6.04 20.49
CA ARG A 63 1.01 -5.00 20.33
C ARG A 63 1.20 -4.26 19.01
N VAL A 64 2.43 -3.83 18.72
CA VAL A 64 2.79 -3.14 17.48
C VAL A 64 2.43 -3.98 16.25
N VAL A 65 2.82 -5.24 16.23
CA VAL A 65 2.51 -6.17 15.14
C VAL A 65 1.00 -6.35 14.96
N ARG A 66 0.25 -6.49 16.06
CA ARG A 66 -1.20 -6.60 16.00
C ARG A 66 -1.85 -5.32 15.44
N HIS A 67 -1.41 -4.15 15.88
CA HIS A 67 -1.91 -2.88 15.36
C HIS A 67 -1.54 -2.69 13.89
N ALA A 68 -0.32 -3.08 13.50
CA ALA A 68 0.11 -3.06 12.12
C ALA A 68 -0.79 -3.93 11.23
N LEU A 69 -1.06 -5.17 11.65
CA LEU A 69 -1.96 -6.06 10.91
C LEU A 69 -3.37 -5.50 10.76
N ILE A 70 -3.97 -5.05 11.87
CA ILE A 70 -5.33 -4.48 11.85
C ILE A 70 -5.34 -3.22 10.97
N GLY A 71 -4.34 -2.36 11.09
CA GLY A 71 -4.21 -1.14 10.29
C GLY A 71 -4.08 -1.44 8.80
N THR A 72 -3.23 -2.41 8.42
CA THR A 72 -3.07 -2.86 7.03
C THR A 72 -4.39 -3.32 6.43
N PHE A 73 -5.05 -4.30 7.05
CA PHE A 73 -6.31 -4.82 6.53
C PHE A 73 -7.43 -3.77 6.50
N ALA A 74 -7.45 -2.86 7.47
CA ALA A 74 -8.42 -1.75 7.47
C ALA A 74 -8.18 -0.80 6.31
N MET A 75 -6.94 -0.40 6.04
CA MET A 75 -6.58 0.50 4.93
C MET A 75 -6.79 -0.17 3.57
N GLU A 76 -6.38 -1.42 3.41
CA GLU A 76 -6.63 -2.20 2.18
C GLU A 76 -8.12 -2.36 1.91
N THR A 77 -8.92 -2.67 2.94
CA THR A 77 -10.38 -2.78 2.81
C THR A 77 -11.01 -1.44 2.44
N ALA A 78 -10.62 -0.36 3.09
CA ALA A 78 -11.11 0.97 2.77
C ALA A 78 -10.77 1.37 1.32
N GLY A 79 -9.53 1.13 0.89
CA GLY A 79 -9.09 1.34 -0.49
C GLY A 79 -9.87 0.48 -1.48
N ALA A 80 -10.04 -0.80 -1.19
CA ALA A 80 -10.82 -1.71 -2.04
C ALA A 80 -12.29 -1.27 -2.18
N VAL A 81 -12.91 -0.79 -1.10
CA VAL A 81 -14.29 -0.24 -1.14
C VAL A 81 -14.35 1.00 -2.03
N LEU A 82 -13.42 1.95 -1.88
CA LEU A 82 -13.37 3.16 -2.72
C LEU A 82 -13.15 2.82 -4.20
N MET A 83 -12.21 1.93 -4.50
CA MET A 83 -11.93 1.49 -5.87
C MET A 83 -13.08 0.68 -6.47
N SER A 84 -13.82 -0.06 -5.66
CA SER A 84 -15.01 -0.82 -6.09
C SER A 84 -16.08 0.08 -6.70
N VAL A 85 -16.20 1.32 -6.24
CA VAL A 85 -17.16 2.30 -6.81
C VAL A 85 -16.85 2.57 -8.28
N CYS A 86 -15.57 2.56 -8.68
CA CYS A 86 -15.16 2.74 -10.06
C CYS A 86 -15.18 1.43 -10.86
N LEU A 87 -14.71 0.33 -10.26
CA LEU A 87 -14.45 -0.91 -10.98
C LEU A 87 -15.68 -1.82 -11.12
N ILE A 88 -16.64 -1.79 -10.18
CA ILE A 88 -17.85 -2.62 -10.27
C ILE A 88 -18.73 -2.24 -11.48
N PRO A 89 -19.01 -0.95 -11.75
CA PRO A 89 -19.79 -0.57 -12.92
C PRO A 89 -19.16 -1.01 -14.24
N GLU A 90 -17.84 -1.12 -14.29
CA GLU A 90 -17.09 -1.44 -15.49
C GLU A 90 -16.91 -2.94 -15.75
N PHE A 91 -16.60 -3.70 -14.70
CA PHE A 91 -16.25 -5.12 -14.80
C PHE A 91 -17.34 -6.06 -14.26
N GLY A 92 -18.43 -5.51 -13.68
CA GLY A 92 -19.44 -6.25 -12.96
C GLY A 92 -19.03 -6.59 -11.53
N PHE A 93 -19.99 -6.99 -10.69
CA PHE A 93 -19.80 -7.11 -9.24
C PHE A 93 -18.63 -8.04 -8.87
N LEU A 94 -18.58 -9.25 -9.40
CA LEU A 94 -17.59 -10.25 -8.98
C LEU A 94 -16.16 -9.90 -9.42
N LYS A 95 -16.01 -9.55 -10.72
CA LYS A 95 -14.70 -9.20 -11.28
C LYS A 95 -14.24 -7.83 -10.77
N GLY A 96 -15.15 -6.85 -10.71
CA GLY A 96 -14.82 -5.51 -10.21
C GLY A 96 -14.35 -5.52 -8.75
N THR A 97 -15.00 -6.30 -7.89
CA THR A 97 -14.56 -6.48 -6.50
C THR A 97 -13.20 -7.17 -6.43
N TRP A 98 -12.96 -8.22 -7.24
CA TRP A 98 -11.65 -8.88 -7.29
C TRP A 98 -10.53 -7.92 -7.71
N HIS A 99 -10.76 -7.13 -8.76
CA HIS A 99 -9.81 -6.12 -9.24
C HIS A 99 -9.56 -5.05 -8.17
N ALA A 100 -10.61 -4.58 -7.48
CA ALA A 100 -10.49 -3.59 -6.43
C ALA A 100 -9.64 -4.08 -5.25
N VAL A 101 -9.90 -5.31 -4.77
CA VAL A 101 -9.11 -5.92 -3.68
C VAL A 101 -7.67 -6.12 -4.11
N PHE A 102 -7.44 -6.69 -5.31
CA PHE A 102 -6.10 -6.92 -5.83
C PHE A 102 -5.31 -5.62 -5.95
N HIS A 103 -5.93 -4.59 -6.53
CA HIS A 103 -5.27 -3.30 -6.74
C HIS A 103 -5.02 -2.55 -5.43
N ALA A 104 -5.95 -2.61 -4.45
CA ALA A 104 -5.77 -2.00 -3.15
C ALA A 104 -4.59 -2.62 -2.39
N VAL A 105 -4.50 -3.95 -2.35
CA VAL A 105 -3.38 -4.67 -1.71
C VAL A 105 -2.06 -4.38 -2.43
N SER A 106 -2.06 -4.43 -3.78
CA SER A 106 -0.87 -4.14 -4.59
C SER A 106 -0.36 -2.73 -4.37
N SER A 107 -1.26 -1.74 -4.30
CA SER A 107 -0.93 -0.34 -4.06
C SER A 107 -0.39 -0.11 -2.65
N PHE A 108 -1.07 -0.66 -1.64
CA PHE A 108 -0.64 -0.55 -0.25
C PHE A 108 0.72 -1.18 0.01
N CYS A 109 0.95 -2.38 -0.53
CA CYS A 109 2.23 -3.07 -0.44
C CYS A 109 3.31 -2.52 -1.38
N ASN A 110 3.03 -1.48 -2.16
CA ASN A 110 3.94 -0.90 -3.17
C ASN A 110 4.47 -1.94 -4.18
N ALA A 111 3.64 -2.94 -4.52
CA ALA A 111 4.03 -4.03 -5.39
C ALA A 111 3.94 -3.70 -6.88
N GLY A 112 3.01 -2.80 -7.27
CA GLY A 112 2.88 -2.31 -8.64
C GLY A 112 2.23 -3.30 -9.63
N PHE A 113 1.57 -4.35 -9.14
CA PHE A 113 0.80 -5.28 -9.99
C PHE A 113 -0.63 -4.80 -10.14
N ASP A 114 -1.18 -4.94 -11.35
CA ASP A 114 -2.57 -4.62 -11.65
C ASP A 114 -3.26 -5.71 -12.50
N LEU A 115 -4.58 -5.64 -12.61
CA LEU A 115 -5.41 -6.53 -13.42
C LEU A 115 -6.17 -5.79 -14.55
N LEU A 116 -5.74 -4.57 -14.90
CA LEU A 116 -6.47 -3.67 -15.79
C LEU A 116 -6.17 -3.93 -17.28
N GLY A 117 -5.15 -4.74 -17.59
CA GLY A 117 -4.72 -5.07 -18.94
C GLY A 117 -5.80 -5.67 -19.84
N GLY A 118 -6.83 -6.27 -19.26
CA GLY A 118 -7.97 -6.83 -20.03
C GLY A 118 -8.87 -5.78 -20.69
N ARG A 119 -8.84 -4.53 -20.26
CA ARG A 119 -9.67 -3.44 -20.79
C ARG A 119 -8.89 -2.45 -21.63
N PHE A 120 -7.75 -2.00 -21.12
CA PHE A 120 -6.97 -0.93 -21.72
C PHE A 120 -5.78 -1.43 -22.55
N GLY A 121 -5.60 -2.75 -22.62
CA GLY A 121 -4.46 -3.38 -23.27
C GLY A 121 -3.35 -3.79 -22.30
N ALA A 122 -2.50 -4.70 -22.77
CA ALA A 122 -1.37 -5.19 -21.97
C ALA A 122 -0.46 -4.01 -21.56
N PHE A 123 -0.02 -4.00 -20.29
CA PHE A 123 0.86 -2.99 -19.73
C PHE A 123 0.27 -1.57 -19.61
N SER A 124 -1.05 -1.41 -19.73
CA SER A 124 -1.71 -0.11 -19.62
C SER A 124 -1.68 0.48 -18.22
N SER A 125 -1.58 -0.37 -17.18
CA SER A 125 -1.63 0.07 -15.78
C SER A 125 -2.81 1.02 -15.51
N LEU A 126 -2.58 2.13 -14.81
CA LEU A 126 -3.61 3.14 -14.48
C LEU A 126 -3.84 4.20 -15.58
N ALA A 127 -3.14 4.13 -16.73
CA ALA A 127 -3.27 5.13 -17.78
C ALA A 127 -4.71 5.32 -18.28
N GLY A 128 -5.52 4.26 -18.25
CA GLY A 128 -6.94 4.34 -18.61
C GLY A 128 -7.84 5.04 -17.58
N TYR A 129 -7.32 5.42 -16.42
CA TYR A 129 -8.04 6.11 -15.34
C TYR A 129 -7.52 7.53 -15.09
N ASN A 130 -6.80 8.13 -16.03
CA ASN A 130 -6.26 9.48 -15.88
C ASN A 130 -7.33 10.52 -15.53
N ASP A 131 -8.55 10.33 -16.02
CA ASP A 131 -9.69 11.21 -15.75
C ASP A 131 -10.49 10.86 -14.49
N ASN A 132 -10.02 9.88 -13.72
CA ASN A 132 -10.72 9.43 -12.50
C ASN A 132 -9.94 9.78 -11.22
N PRO A 133 -10.21 10.95 -10.60
CA PRO A 133 -9.47 11.39 -9.42
C PRO A 133 -9.70 10.49 -8.21
N LEU A 134 -10.83 9.79 -8.13
CA LEU A 134 -11.09 8.84 -7.04
C LEU A 134 -10.14 7.64 -7.13
N MET A 135 -9.97 7.06 -8.32
CA MET A 135 -9.09 5.91 -8.54
C MET A 135 -7.61 6.30 -8.29
N LEU A 136 -7.16 7.39 -8.92
CA LEU A 136 -5.78 7.87 -8.78
C LEU A 136 -5.48 8.32 -7.36
N GLY A 137 -6.38 9.10 -6.75
CA GLY A 137 -6.20 9.61 -5.38
C GLY A 137 -6.16 8.48 -4.34
N THR A 138 -7.04 7.47 -4.49
CA THR A 138 -7.04 6.30 -3.59
C THR A 138 -5.75 5.49 -3.74
N THR A 139 -5.31 5.25 -4.98
CA THR A 139 -4.05 4.55 -5.26
C THR A 139 -2.86 5.30 -4.65
N ALA A 140 -2.75 6.60 -4.91
CA ALA A 140 -1.67 7.44 -4.37
C ALA A 140 -1.67 7.45 -2.83
N ALA A 141 -2.85 7.58 -2.21
CA ALA A 141 -2.97 7.53 -0.76
C ALA A 141 -2.51 6.19 -0.17
N LEU A 142 -2.91 5.06 -0.78
CA LEU A 142 -2.48 3.73 -0.34
C LEU A 142 -0.97 3.54 -0.47
N ILE A 143 -0.37 3.97 -1.58
CA ILE A 143 1.08 3.94 -1.82
C ILE A 143 1.82 4.72 -0.73
N VAL A 144 1.40 5.96 -0.47
CA VAL A 144 2.04 6.82 0.53
C VAL A 144 1.90 6.22 1.92
N VAL A 145 0.67 5.84 2.31
CA VAL A 145 0.39 5.31 3.64
C VAL A 145 1.13 3.99 3.85
N GLY A 146 1.13 3.09 2.87
CA GLY A 146 1.87 1.81 2.93
C GLY A 146 3.38 2.00 3.03
N GLY A 147 3.92 3.03 2.39
CA GLY A 147 5.35 3.35 2.39
C GLY A 147 5.88 4.01 3.66
N LEU A 148 5.02 4.61 4.50
CA LEU A 148 5.45 5.29 5.74
C LEU A 148 6.04 4.34 6.79
N GLY A 149 5.63 3.08 6.81
CA GLY A 149 6.04 2.08 7.79
C GLY A 149 5.22 2.09 9.09
N PHE A 150 5.13 0.92 9.69
CA PHE A 150 4.24 0.66 10.84
C PHE A 150 4.61 1.45 12.10
N PHE A 151 5.91 1.73 12.31
CA PHE A 151 6.37 2.51 13.45
C PHE A 151 5.84 3.96 13.41
N VAL A 152 5.82 4.56 12.22
CA VAL A 152 5.28 5.92 12.03
C VAL A 152 3.77 5.94 12.30
N TRP A 153 3.05 4.90 11.88
CA TRP A 153 1.61 4.78 12.12
C TRP A 153 1.29 4.70 13.61
N GLU A 154 2.01 3.83 14.34
CA GLU A 154 1.81 3.68 15.77
C GLU A 154 2.10 4.99 16.50
N ASP A 155 3.19 5.65 16.15
CA ASP A 155 3.56 6.94 16.73
C ASP A 155 2.49 8.02 16.46
N ILE A 156 1.90 8.04 15.26
CA ILE A 156 0.81 8.98 14.91
C ILE A 156 -0.46 8.66 15.71
N VAL A 157 -0.84 7.40 15.79
CA VAL A 157 -2.08 6.97 16.48
C VAL A 157 -1.98 7.22 17.98
N ASP A 158 -0.82 6.94 18.58
CA ASP A 158 -0.60 7.12 20.02
C ASP A 158 -0.52 8.60 20.42
N LYS A 159 0.25 9.38 19.69
CA LYS A 159 0.58 10.75 20.12
C LYS A 159 -0.34 11.82 19.56
N ARG A 160 -0.97 11.57 18.42
CA ARG A 160 -1.99 12.43 17.76
C ARG A 160 -1.62 13.92 17.60
N CYS A 161 -0.40 14.31 17.95
CA CYS A 161 0.05 15.70 17.95
C CYS A 161 1.46 15.78 17.39
N TRP A 162 1.69 16.62 16.38
CA TRP A 162 2.97 16.79 15.70
C TRP A 162 4.13 17.05 16.67
N SER A 163 3.92 17.90 17.69
CA SER A 163 4.97 18.24 18.67
C SER A 163 5.47 17.04 19.47
N ARG A 164 4.60 16.04 19.68
CA ARG A 164 4.90 14.84 20.51
C ARG A 164 5.46 13.68 19.69
N LEU A 165 5.39 13.73 18.35
CA LEU A 165 5.96 12.69 17.50
C LEU A 165 7.45 12.53 17.73
N SER A 166 7.93 11.30 17.56
CA SER A 166 9.36 10.99 17.59
C SER A 166 10.11 11.72 16.48
N VAL A 167 11.39 11.94 16.67
CA VAL A 167 12.27 12.56 15.67
C VAL A 167 12.24 11.72 14.38
N TYR A 168 12.26 10.39 14.52
CA TYR A 168 12.18 9.46 13.41
C TYR A 168 10.91 9.67 12.57
N SER A 169 9.73 9.67 13.20
CA SER A 169 8.46 9.87 12.50
C SER A 169 8.38 11.23 11.81
N LYS A 170 8.87 12.29 12.46
CA LYS A 170 8.95 13.63 11.86
C LYS A 170 9.85 13.65 10.62
N MET A 171 11.01 13.01 10.70
CA MET A 171 11.93 12.93 9.56
C MET A 171 11.31 12.15 8.40
N VAL A 172 10.70 10.97 8.66
CA VAL A 172 10.05 10.18 7.61
C VAL A 172 8.93 10.98 6.95
N LEU A 173 8.03 11.59 7.73
CA LEU A 173 6.92 12.39 7.18
C LEU A 173 7.41 13.59 6.38
N LEU A 174 8.42 14.30 6.88
CA LEU A 174 8.97 15.46 6.19
C LEU A 174 9.68 15.09 4.89
N ILE A 175 10.52 14.05 4.92
CA ILE A 175 11.23 13.56 3.72
C ILE A 175 10.22 13.05 2.69
N THR A 176 9.21 12.29 3.10
CA THR A 176 8.14 11.81 2.21
C THR A 176 7.41 12.99 1.55
N ALA A 177 7.03 14.00 2.33
CA ALA A 177 6.37 15.20 1.79
C ALA A 177 7.28 15.96 0.81
N VAL A 178 8.55 16.15 1.15
CA VAL A 178 9.53 16.84 0.28
C VAL A 178 9.73 16.07 -1.02
N LEU A 179 9.86 14.74 -0.98
CA LEU A 179 10.04 13.92 -2.17
C LEU A 179 8.79 13.91 -3.06
N ILE A 180 7.59 13.84 -2.48
CA ILE A 180 6.33 13.88 -3.25
C ILE A 180 6.16 15.24 -3.91
N VAL A 181 6.24 16.32 -3.14
CA VAL A 181 6.05 17.68 -3.67
C VAL A 181 7.18 18.05 -4.62
N GLY A 182 8.43 17.77 -4.25
CA GLY A 182 9.60 18.05 -5.09
C GLY A 182 9.58 17.27 -6.40
N GLY A 183 9.23 15.97 -6.35
CA GLY A 183 9.07 15.15 -7.53
C GLY A 183 7.95 15.62 -8.44
N ALA A 184 6.78 15.97 -7.85
CA ALA A 184 5.66 16.50 -8.61
C ALA A 184 6.00 17.84 -9.30
N LEU A 185 6.66 18.75 -8.58
CA LEU A 185 7.11 20.01 -9.15
C LEU A 185 8.16 19.82 -10.24
N PHE A 186 9.10 18.91 -10.04
CA PHE A 186 10.13 18.59 -11.03
C PHE A 186 9.50 18.06 -12.32
N PHE A 187 8.62 17.07 -12.23
CA PHE A 187 7.92 16.53 -13.41
C PHE A 187 7.03 17.58 -14.07
N LEU A 188 6.34 18.40 -13.28
CA LEU A 188 5.53 19.48 -13.83
C LEU A 188 6.39 20.49 -14.61
N MET A 189 7.57 20.85 -14.13
CA MET A 189 8.47 21.80 -14.81
C MET A 189 9.07 21.24 -16.11
N GLU A 190 9.42 19.94 -16.11
CA GLU A 190 10.06 19.31 -17.28
C GLU A 190 9.05 18.89 -18.36
N GLU A 191 7.83 18.49 -17.97
CA GLU A 191 6.85 17.89 -18.87
C GLU A 191 5.67 18.83 -19.20
N PHE A 192 5.65 20.05 -18.64
CA PHE A 192 4.52 20.98 -18.80
C PHE A 192 4.21 21.33 -20.26
N ASP A 193 5.25 21.54 -21.07
CA ASP A 193 5.14 21.90 -22.47
C ASP A 193 5.17 20.68 -23.42
N ASN A 194 5.24 19.47 -22.89
CA ASN A 194 5.36 18.26 -23.71
C ASN A 194 3.95 17.73 -24.08
N PRO A 195 3.52 17.85 -25.36
CA PRO A 195 2.18 17.43 -25.78
C PRO A 195 2.00 15.89 -25.73
N ALA A 196 3.10 15.12 -25.64
CA ALA A 196 3.02 13.67 -25.51
C ALA A 196 2.73 13.21 -24.06
N THR A 197 2.83 14.12 -23.06
CA THR A 197 2.65 13.81 -21.64
C THR A 197 1.64 14.74 -20.99
N LEU A 198 2.08 15.87 -20.41
CA LEU A 198 1.22 16.78 -19.64
C LEU A 198 0.61 17.91 -20.47
N GLY A 199 1.23 18.28 -21.61
CA GLY A 199 0.83 19.49 -22.36
C GLY A 199 -0.60 19.50 -22.89
N ASP A 200 -1.16 18.32 -23.20
CA ASP A 200 -2.55 18.17 -23.67
C ASP A 200 -3.52 17.68 -22.57
N MET A 201 -3.04 17.49 -21.33
CA MET A 201 -3.89 17.05 -20.23
C MET A 201 -4.55 18.24 -19.51
N PRO A 202 -5.85 18.13 -19.13
CA PRO A 202 -6.48 19.15 -18.30
C PRO A 202 -5.83 19.18 -16.91
N LEU A 203 -5.42 20.36 -16.46
CA LEU A 203 -4.85 20.60 -15.12
C LEU A 203 -5.95 20.59 -14.05
N TRP A 204 -6.45 19.41 -13.65
CA TRP A 204 -7.45 19.27 -12.56
C TRP A 204 -7.27 17.98 -11.81
#